data_1c8c89e5c20256477163dbd3f11d40df
#
_entry.id   1c8c89e5c20256477163dbd3f11d40df
#
_cell.length_a   1.000
_cell.length_b   1.000
_cell.length_c   1.000
_cell.angle_alpha   90.00
_cell.angle_beta   90.00
_cell.angle_gamma   90.00
#
_symmetry.space_group_name_H-M   'P 1'
#
loop_
_entity.id
_entity.type
_entity.pdbx_description
1 polymer ?
#
loop_
_entity_poly.entity_id
_entity_poly.type
_entity_poly.pdbx_seq_one_letter_code
_entity_poly.pdbx_strand_id
1 'polypeptide(L)'
;TLQEMHDAPAPQTPPFQPWPQPRQAFSMNPTLLSLMAFVPLVLAAVLLVGLNWPAKRAMPMVLLVTVLIALTAWDMTFNRVMASSLQGLVLTGAILWIIFGAILLLNTLKHSGAIKAIRGGFANISPDRRVQVVIVAWLFGCFIEGASGFGTPAAVAAPLLVALGFPAMGAVMLGMMVQSTPVSFGAVGTPIVVGVQGGLDKAGLSAKLIANGSDWETFYRLITSEVAITHALIGIAMPMLMCIMLTRFFGRNKSWTEGLAIAPFALFAGLCFVIPYAAAGIFLGPEFPSMIGALVGLVIVVPAAKAGFLLPKTTWDFAEPKNWPVEWMGSIQIKLDDLTTKAPMSVGLAWLPYLLLAGLLVMS
;
A
#
# COMPACT_ATOMS: atom_id res chain seq x y z
N THR A 1 40.81 -19.41 41.39
CA THR A 1 41.50 -18.13 41.21
C THR A 1 41.16 -17.57 39.85
N LEU A 2 41.22 -16.25 39.63
CA LEU A 2 40.87 -15.57 38.36
C LEU A 2 41.63 -16.12 37.15
N GLN A 3 42.69 -16.82 37.33
CA GLN A 3 43.51 -17.47 36.29
C GLN A 3 42.85 -18.74 35.73
N GLU A 4 42.16 -19.51 36.56
CA GLU A 4 41.47 -20.73 36.14
C GLU A 4 40.18 -20.46 35.31
N MET A 5 39.63 -19.25 35.44
CA MET A 5 38.49 -18.82 34.59
C MET A 5 38.92 -18.37 33.19
N HIS A 6 40.21 -18.06 32.98
CA HIS A 6 40.75 -17.61 31.70
C HIS A 6 41.18 -18.78 30.81
N ASP A 7 41.46 -19.94 31.40
CA ASP A 7 41.91 -21.14 30.70
C ASP A 7 40.79 -22.18 30.44
N ALA A 8 39.56 -21.86 30.79
CA ALA A 8 38.44 -22.70 30.46
C ALA A 8 38.25 -22.71 28.94
N PRO A 9 38.27 -23.88 28.25
CA PRO A 9 38.03 -23.94 26.82
C PRO A 9 36.64 -23.40 26.53
N ALA A 10 36.54 -22.50 25.54
CA ALA A 10 35.28 -21.94 25.11
C ALA A 10 34.28 -23.09 24.83
N PRO A 11 33.01 -22.94 25.28
CA PRO A 11 32.01 -23.97 25.05
C PRO A 11 31.96 -24.26 23.56
N GLN A 12 32.36 -25.50 23.19
CA GLN A 12 32.26 -25.95 21.81
C GLN A 12 30.78 -25.98 21.45
N THR A 13 30.35 -25.03 20.66
CA THR A 13 29.02 -25.11 20.00
C THR A 13 29.01 -26.44 19.23
N PRO A 14 28.02 -27.31 19.43
CA PRO A 14 27.92 -28.54 18.69
C PRO A 14 27.98 -28.19 17.18
N PRO A 15 28.72 -28.98 16.38
CA PRO A 15 28.82 -28.72 14.95
C PRO A 15 27.41 -28.61 14.39
N PHE A 16 27.17 -27.51 13.64
CA PHE A 16 25.92 -27.28 12.94
C PHE A 16 25.60 -28.55 12.14
N GLN A 17 24.62 -29.32 12.61
CA GLN A 17 24.10 -30.41 11.82
C GLN A 17 23.31 -29.78 10.66
N PRO A 18 23.77 -29.91 9.42
CA PRO A 18 22.99 -29.50 8.29
C PRO A 18 21.60 -30.16 8.41
N TRP A 19 20.56 -29.39 8.24
CA TRP A 19 19.19 -29.91 8.22
C TRP A 19 19.17 -31.19 7.39
N PRO A 20 18.53 -32.30 7.85
CA PRO A 20 18.39 -33.50 7.07
C PRO A 20 17.95 -33.11 5.66
N GLN A 21 18.80 -33.41 4.68
CA GLN A 21 18.47 -33.18 3.27
C GLN A 21 17.07 -33.75 3.05
N PRO A 22 16.18 -33.05 2.35
CA PRO A 22 14.85 -33.57 2.04
C PRO A 22 15.10 -34.97 1.44
N ARG A 23 14.48 -36.00 2.02
CA ARG A 23 14.44 -37.34 1.43
C ARG A 23 14.13 -37.12 -0.04
N GLN A 24 14.90 -37.73 -0.93
CA GLN A 24 14.84 -37.55 -2.38
C GLN A 24 13.37 -37.29 -2.77
N ALA A 25 13.06 -36.03 -3.07
CA ALA A 25 11.71 -35.62 -3.43
C ALA A 25 11.26 -36.62 -4.51
N PHE A 26 10.09 -37.18 -4.33
CA PHE A 26 9.39 -37.92 -5.37
C PHE A 26 9.74 -37.25 -6.69
N SER A 27 10.22 -37.99 -7.68
CA SER A 27 10.75 -37.47 -8.96
C SER A 27 9.59 -36.87 -9.80
N MET A 28 8.80 -35.98 -9.19
CA MET A 28 7.76 -35.27 -9.90
C MET A 28 8.43 -34.26 -10.82
N ASN A 29 7.96 -34.22 -12.06
CA ASN A 29 8.39 -33.24 -13.05
C ASN A 29 8.32 -31.83 -12.44
N PRO A 30 9.41 -31.03 -12.52
CA PRO A 30 9.42 -29.64 -12.00
C PRO A 30 8.24 -28.79 -12.49
N THR A 31 7.77 -29.05 -13.72
CA THR A 31 6.57 -28.40 -14.28
C THR A 31 5.31 -28.73 -13.49
N LEU A 32 5.14 -29.99 -13.07
CA LEU A 32 3.98 -30.40 -12.28
C LEU A 32 4.02 -29.79 -10.87
N LEU A 33 5.20 -29.72 -10.24
CA LEU A 33 5.37 -29.01 -8.95
C LEU A 33 5.04 -27.54 -9.08
N SER A 34 5.49 -26.89 -10.15
CA SER A 34 5.16 -25.48 -10.42
C SER A 34 3.65 -25.27 -10.59
N LEU A 35 2.97 -26.15 -11.34
CA LEU A 35 1.52 -26.09 -11.49
C LEU A 35 0.79 -26.27 -10.14
N MET A 36 1.26 -27.21 -9.31
CA MET A 36 0.69 -27.42 -7.98
C MET A 36 0.90 -26.20 -7.06
N ALA A 37 2.01 -25.47 -7.20
CA ALA A 37 2.25 -24.23 -6.47
C ALA A 37 1.24 -23.12 -6.82
N PHE A 38 0.69 -23.13 -8.04
CA PHE A 38 -0.36 -22.18 -8.44
C PHE A 38 -1.75 -22.55 -7.90
N VAL A 39 -2.01 -23.80 -7.51
CA VAL A 39 -3.34 -24.24 -7.07
C VAL A 39 -3.90 -23.37 -5.93
N PRO A 40 -3.18 -23.05 -4.85
CA PRO A 40 -3.69 -22.18 -3.80
C PRO A 40 -4.05 -20.77 -4.31
N LEU A 41 -3.27 -20.20 -5.22
CA LEU A 41 -3.50 -18.87 -5.79
C LEU A 41 -4.76 -18.87 -6.69
N VAL A 42 -4.89 -19.88 -7.55
CA VAL A 42 -6.09 -20.05 -8.40
C VAL A 42 -7.32 -20.28 -7.54
N LEU A 43 -7.23 -21.11 -6.51
CA LEU A 43 -8.32 -21.36 -5.58
C LEU A 43 -8.74 -20.08 -4.86
N ALA A 44 -7.79 -19.28 -4.37
CA ALA A 44 -8.07 -17.99 -3.76
C ALA A 44 -8.81 -17.06 -4.75
N ALA A 45 -8.32 -16.96 -5.99
CA ALA A 45 -8.96 -16.15 -7.03
C ALA A 45 -10.39 -16.62 -7.33
N VAL A 46 -10.62 -17.93 -7.48
CA VAL A 46 -11.96 -18.49 -7.73
C VAL A 46 -12.90 -18.22 -6.56
N LEU A 47 -12.46 -18.43 -5.31
CA LEU A 47 -13.31 -18.23 -4.13
C LEU A 47 -13.62 -16.74 -3.91
N LEU A 48 -12.62 -15.86 -4.00
CA LEU A 48 -12.80 -14.43 -3.71
C LEU A 48 -13.47 -13.69 -4.86
N VAL A 49 -13.03 -13.91 -6.09
CA VAL A 49 -13.49 -13.16 -7.26
C VAL A 49 -14.62 -13.90 -7.99
N GLY A 50 -14.48 -15.19 -8.22
CA GLY A 50 -15.48 -15.98 -8.94
C GLY A 50 -16.76 -16.21 -8.12
N LEU A 51 -16.61 -16.66 -6.88
CA LEU A 51 -17.73 -16.98 -5.99
C LEU A 51 -18.10 -15.85 -5.02
N ASN A 52 -17.34 -14.74 -5.00
CA ASN A 52 -17.54 -13.60 -4.10
C ASN A 52 -17.59 -13.98 -2.61
N TRP A 53 -16.81 -15.00 -2.21
CA TRP A 53 -16.73 -15.39 -0.82
C TRP A 53 -15.96 -14.35 -0.01
N PRO A 54 -16.39 -14.02 1.21
CA PRO A 54 -15.59 -13.17 2.09
C PRO A 54 -14.28 -13.89 2.46
N ALA A 55 -13.18 -13.13 2.55
CA ALA A 55 -11.83 -13.65 2.82
C ALA A 55 -11.77 -14.55 4.07
N LYS A 56 -12.55 -14.22 5.12
CA LYS A 56 -12.65 -15.02 6.34
C LYS A 56 -13.15 -16.46 6.13
N ARG A 57 -13.82 -16.76 5.02
CA ARG A 57 -14.26 -18.12 4.64
C ARG A 57 -13.35 -18.72 3.57
N ALA A 58 -12.90 -17.92 2.63
CA ALA A 58 -12.06 -18.37 1.53
C ALA A 58 -10.65 -18.78 2.00
N MET A 59 -9.98 -17.95 2.81
CA MET A 59 -8.59 -18.19 3.21
C MET A 59 -8.35 -19.45 4.05
N PRO A 60 -9.22 -19.86 4.99
CA PRO A 60 -9.07 -21.16 5.66
C PRO A 60 -9.13 -22.35 4.70
N MET A 61 -9.95 -22.30 3.65
CA MET A 61 -10.00 -23.35 2.62
C MET A 61 -8.72 -23.39 1.80
N VAL A 62 -8.21 -22.22 1.42
CA VAL A 62 -6.91 -22.09 0.73
C VAL A 62 -5.78 -22.65 1.59
N LEU A 63 -5.77 -22.34 2.89
CA LEU A 63 -4.77 -22.88 3.83
C LEU A 63 -4.83 -24.42 3.89
N LEU A 64 -6.03 -24.99 4.02
CA LEU A 64 -6.19 -26.45 4.05
C LEU A 64 -5.63 -27.12 2.79
N VAL A 65 -5.96 -26.59 1.61
CA VAL A 65 -5.44 -27.10 0.35
C VAL A 65 -3.91 -26.94 0.27
N THR A 66 -3.38 -25.80 0.72
CA THR A 66 -1.92 -25.57 0.77
C THR A 66 -1.23 -26.57 1.68
N VAL A 67 -1.78 -26.85 2.86
CA VAL A 67 -1.26 -27.87 3.80
C VAL A 67 -1.28 -29.26 3.17
N LEU A 68 -2.37 -29.64 2.52
CA LEU A 68 -2.48 -30.93 1.83
C LEU A 68 -1.42 -31.09 0.74
N ILE A 69 -1.25 -30.06 -0.09
CA ILE A 69 -0.24 -30.05 -1.15
C ILE A 69 1.17 -30.11 -0.54
N ALA A 70 1.45 -29.37 0.54
CA ALA A 70 2.73 -29.38 1.22
C ALA A 70 3.09 -30.78 1.76
N LEU A 71 2.13 -31.48 2.35
CA LEU A 71 2.34 -32.81 2.91
C LEU A 71 2.46 -33.91 1.83
N THR A 72 1.74 -33.76 0.70
CA THR A 72 1.65 -34.82 -0.32
C THR A 72 2.59 -34.61 -1.50
N ALA A 73 2.68 -33.40 -2.04
CA ALA A 73 3.50 -33.11 -3.23
C ALA A 73 4.92 -32.67 -2.89
N TRP A 74 5.12 -31.97 -1.78
CA TRP A 74 6.44 -31.51 -1.31
C TRP A 74 7.03 -32.40 -0.20
N ASP A 75 6.36 -33.49 0.17
CA ASP A 75 6.80 -34.43 1.22
C ASP A 75 7.28 -33.70 2.51
N MET A 76 6.62 -32.60 2.85
CA MET A 76 6.93 -31.84 4.06
C MET A 76 6.49 -32.63 5.28
N THR A 77 7.34 -32.70 6.30
CA THR A 77 6.96 -33.33 7.56
C THR A 77 5.86 -32.55 8.28
N PHE A 78 4.97 -33.24 8.98
CA PHE A 78 3.91 -32.61 9.77
C PHE A 78 4.45 -31.58 10.76
N ASN A 79 5.59 -31.88 11.42
CA ASN A 79 6.25 -30.95 12.36
C ASN A 79 6.65 -29.64 11.67
N ARG A 80 7.13 -29.69 10.42
CA ARG A 80 7.50 -28.50 9.67
C ARG A 80 6.27 -27.67 9.29
N VAL A 81 5.17 -28.30 8.90
CA VAL A 81 3.90 -27.63 8.62
C VAL A 81 3.35 -26.97 9.88
N MET A 82 3.39 -27.66 11.03
CA MET A 82 2.99 -27.09 12.32
C MET A 82 3.87 -25.91 12.72
N ALA A 83 5.18 -26.03 12.60
CA ALA A 83 6.10 -24.93 12.90
C ALA A 83 5.84 -23.71 12.01
N SER A 84 5.64 -23.90 10.70
CA SER A 84 5.28 -22.82 9.77
C SER A 84 3.93 -22.18 10.11
N SER A 85 2.95 -22.97 10.54
CA SER A 85 1.66 -22.47 10.96
C SER A 85 1.74 -21.63 12.24
N LEU A 86 2.54 -22.06 13.23
CA LEU A 86 2.80 -21.27 14.45
C LEU A 86 3.55 -19.98 14.13
N GLN A 87 4.56 -20.04 13.27
CA GLN A 87 5.26 -18.84 12.79
C GLN A 87 4.29 -17.87 12.09
N GLY A 88 3.39 -18.39 11.25
CA GLY A 88 2.32 -17.60 10.61
C GLY A 88 1.38 -16.93 11.62
N LEU A 89 1.04 -17.60 12.73
CA LEU A 89 0.22 -17.01 13.81
C LEU A 89 0.96 -15.86 14.51
N VAL A 90 2.24 -16.03 14.82
CA VAL A 90 3.06 -14.97 15.45
C VAL A 90 3.15 -13.75 14.51
N LEU A 91 3.42 -13.99 13.22
CA LEU A 91 3.46 -12.94 12.20
C LEU A 91 2.11 -12.24 12.06
N THR A 92 1.01 -13.01 12.08
CA THR A 92 -0.36 -12.46 12.08
C THR A 92 -0.58 -11.53 13.27
N GLY A 93 -0.13 -11.91 14.45
CA GLY A 93 -0.22 -11.07 15.66
C GLY A 93 0.51 -9.72 15.48
N ALA A 94 1.73 -9.74 14.92
CA ALA A 94 2.49 -8.53 14.63
C ALA A 94 1.76 -7.62 13.61
N ILE A 95 1.25 -8.20 12.53
CA ILE A 95 0.49 -7.44 11.50
C ILE A 95 -0.80 -6.87 12.09
N LEU A 96 -1.54 -7.64 12.89
CA LEU A 96 -2.77 -7.16 13.55
C LEU A 96 -2.48 -5.99 14.50
N TRP A 97 -1.33 -5.99 15.17
CA TRP A 97 -0.90 -4.86 16.02
C TRP A 97 -0.70 -3.58 15.20
N ILE A 98 -0.05 -3.68 14.04
CA ILE A 98 0.13 -2.56 13.11
C ILE A 98 -1.23 -2.06 12.60
N ILE A 99 -2.10 -2.97 12.15
CA ILE A 99 -3.46 -2.64 11.68
C ILE A 99 -4.26 -1.95 12.77
N PHE A 100 -4.18 -2.44 14.01
CA PHE A 100 -4.85 -1.83 15.16
C PHE A 100 -4.41 -0.37 15.35
N GLY A 101 -3.10 -0.10 15.34
CA GLY A 101 -2.56 1.26 15.44
C GLY A 101 -3.03 2.18 14.30
N ALA A 102 -3.01 1.68 13.07
CA ALA A 102 -3.47 2.41 11.89
C ALA A 102 -4.97 2.76 11.96
N ILE A 103 -5.81 1.79 12.34
CA ILE A 103 -7.26 2.00 12.51
C ILE A 103 -7.54 2.96 13.69
N LEU A 104 -6.81 2.85 14.78
CA LEU A 104 -6.94 3.73 15.93
C LEU A 104 -6.63 5.17 15.54
N LEU A 105 -5.49 5.41 14.86
CA LEU A 105 -5.12 6.72 14.33
C LEU A 105 -6.22 7.27 13.41
N LEU A 106 -6.67 6.48 12.44
CA LEU A 106 -7.71 6.89 11.49
C LEU A 106 -9.01 7.27 12.19
N ASN A 107 -9.49 6.45 13.13
CA ASN A 107 -10.71 6.74 13.89
C ASN A 107 -10.56 7.98 14.78
N THR A 108 -9.41 8.16 15.40
CA THR A 108 -9.10 9.35 16.19
C THR A 108 -9.18 10.62 15.32
N LEU A 109 -8.56 10.60 14.14
CA LEU A 109 -8.60 11.72 13.20
C LEU A 109 -10.01 11.96 12.65
N LYS A 110 -10.79 10.90 12.43
CA LYS A 110 -12.19 11.01 12.01
C LYS A 110 -13.06 11.64 13.10
N HIS A 111 -12.98 11.12 14.32
CA HIS A 111 -13.82 11.59 15.43
C HIS A 111 -13.40 12.95 16.00
N SER A 112 -12.11 13.31 15.93
CA SER A 112 -11.64 14.65 16.29
C SER A 112 -12.01 15.73 15.28
N GLY A 113 -12.49 15.35 14.10
CA GLY A 113 -12.77 16.27 12.99
C GLY A 113 -11.54 16.68 12.19
N ALA A 114 -10.36 16.10 12.46
CA ALA A 114 -9.14 16.42 11.72
C ALA A 114 -9.26 16.11 10.21
N ILE A 115 -9.85 14.97 9.84
CA ILE A 115 -10.12 14.63 8.43
C ILE A 115 -11.02 15.70 7.79
N LYS A 116 -11.99 16.22 8.51
CA LYS A 116 -12.89 17.27 8.04
C LYS A 116 -12.15 18.61 7.83
N ALA A 117 -11.23 18.97 8.72
CA ALA A 117 -10.38 20.14 8.59
C ALA A 117 -9.44 20.04 7.38
N ILE A 118 -8.77 18.89 7.21
CA ILE A 118 -7.90 18.58 6.05
C ILE A 118 -8.72 18.69 4.76
N ARG A 119 -9.92 18.12 4.72
CA ARG A 119 -10.84 18.19 3.58
C ARG A 119 -11.19 19.63 3.22
N GLY A 120 -11.52 20.47 4.21
CA GLY A 120 -11.82 21.88 3.99
C GLY A 120 -10.67 22.64 3.31
N GLY A 121 -9.43 22.22 3.59
CA GLY A 121 -8.24 22.73 2.93
C GLY A 121 -8.15 22.40 1.42
N PHE A 122 -8.77 21.29 0.99
CA PHE A 122 -8.76 20.87 -0.41
C PHE A 122 -9.94 21.37 -1.25
N ALA A 123 -11.07 21.72 -0.62
CA ALA A 123 -12.31 22.06 -1.31
C ALA A 123 -12.18 23.26 -2.29
N ASN A 124 -11.27 24.19 -1.99
CA ASN A 124 -11.12 25.46 -2.72
C ASN A 124 -9.84 25.52 -3.58
N ILE A 125 -9.23 24.37 -3.92
CA ILE A 125 -7.98 24.38 -4.69
C ILE A 125 -8.24 24.63 -6.17
N SER A 126 -9.22 23.93 -6.76
CA SER A 126 -9.58 24.08 -8.16
C SER A 126 -11.02 23.62 -8.39
N PRO A 127 -11.79 24.30 -9.27
CA PRO A 127 -13.11 23.86 -9.70
C PRO A 127 -13.05 22.64 -10.64
N ASP A 128 -11.90 22.33 -11.24
CA ASP A 128 -11.73 21.20 -12.14
C ASP A 128 -11.62 19.87 -11.35
N ARG A 129 -12.55 18.96 -11.59
CA ARG A 129 -12.58 17.67 -10.89
C ARG A 129 -11.36 16.80 -11.17
N ARG A 130 -10.72 16.94 -12.32
CA ARG A 130 -9.48 16.21 -12.64
C ARG A 130 -8.32 16.68 -11.77
N VAL A 131 -8.24 17.99 -11.47
CA VAL A 131 -7.25 18.55 -10.52
C VAL A 131 -7.52 18.02 -9.12
N GLN A 132 -8.80 17.93 -8.71
CA GLN A 132 -9.17 17.33 -7.42
C GLN A 132 -8.81 15.85 -7.36
N VAL A 133 -8.92 15.08 -8.46
CA VAL A 133 -8.43 13.69 -8.53
C VAL A 133 -6.94 13.62 -8.25
N VAL A 134 -6.13 14.44 -8.93
CA VAL A 134 -4.68 14.42 -8.77
C VAL A 134 -4.27 14.76 -7.33
N ILE A 135 -4.90 15.76 -6.72
CA ILE A 135 -4.51 16.22 -5.38
C ILE A 135 -5.12 15.37 -4.28
N VAL A 136 -6.44 15.12 -4.36
CA VAL A 136 -7.18 14.49 -3.25
C VAL A 136 -7.19 12.98 -3.39
N ALA A 137 -7.56 12.44 -4.56
CA ALA A 137 -7.59 11.02 -4.72
C ALA A 137 -6.18 10.43 -4.72
N TRP A 138 -5.25 11.02 -5.48
CA TRP A 138 -3.93 10.43 -5.66
C TRP A 138 -2.91 10.91 -4.62
N LEU A 139 -2.49 12.18 -4.57
CA LEU A 139 -1.45 12.63 -3.62
C LEU A 139 -1.85 12.42 -2.16
N PHE A 140 -3.03 12.89 -1.77
CA PHE A 140 -3.50 12.68 -0.40
C PHE A 140 -3.80 11.20 -0.13
N GLY A 141 -4.33 10.47 -1.11
CA GLY A 141 -4.53 9.02 -1.00
C GLY A 141 -3.20 8.26 -0.83
N CYS A 142 -2.13 8.60 -1.57
CA CYS A 142 -0.78 8.06 -1.39
C CYS A 142 -0.23 8.34 0.02
N PHE A 143 -0.50 9.54 0.55
CA PHE A 143 -0.13 9.90 1.92
C PHE A 143 -0.83 9.01 2.94
N ILE A 144 -2.15 8.83 2.80
CA ILE A 144 -2.94 7.96 3.68
C ILE A 144 -2.47 6.49 3.60
N GLU A 145 -2.15 6.01 2.39
CA GLU A 145 -1.61 4.65 2.22
C GLU A 145 -0.26 4.50 2.90
N GLY A 146 0.64 5.48 2.73
CA GLY A 146 1.95 5.49 3.41
C GLY A 146 1.84 5.46 4.93
N ALA A 147 0.91 6.23 5.49
CA ALA A 147 0.73 6.33 6.94
C ALA A 147 -0.03 5.14 7.56
N SER A 148 -1.03 4.60 6.87
CA SER A 148 -1.97 3.64 7.44
C SER A 148 -2.03 2.31 6.69
N GLY A 149 -1.82 2.31 5.37
CA GLY A 149 -1.91 1.12 4.52
C GLY A 149 -3.28 0.42 4.55
N PHE A 150 -3.27 -0.87 4.24
CA PHE A 150 -4.40 -1.80 4.40
C PHE A 150 -5.73 -1.35 3.78
N GLY A 151 -5.67 -0.61 2.65
CA GLY A 151 -6.87 -0.14 1.96
C GLY A 151 -7.51 1.11 2.57
N THR A 152 -6.88 1.78 3.53
CA THR A 152 -7.39 3.01 4.14
C THR A 152 -7.62 4.17 3.16
N PRO A 153 -6.88 4.33 2.05
CA PRO A 153 -7.22 5.34 1.05
C PRO A 153 -8.64 5.20 0.51
N ALA A 154 -9.09 3.98 0.22
CA ALA A 154 -10.47 3.75 -0.22
C ALA A 154 -11.48 4.13 0.87
N ALA A 155 -11.17 3.86 2.14
CA ALA A 155 -12.04 4.17 3.26
C ALA A 155 -12.08 5.67 3.62
N VAL A 156 -11.05 6.45 3.29
CA VAL A 156 -10.92 7.88 3.63
C VAL A 156 -11.14 8.77 2.41
N ALA A 157 -10.41 8.52 1.30
CA ALA A 157 -10.46 9.36 0.13
C ALA A 157 -11.79 9.23 -0.63
N ALA A 158 -12.40 8.04 -0.68
CA ALA A 158 -13.66 7.89 -1.39
C ALA A 158 -14.82 8.69 -0.75
N PRO A 159 -15.10 8.61 0.57
CA PRO A 159 -16.09 9.50 1.20
C PRO A 159 -15.75 10.98 1.04
N LEU A 160 -14.47 11.34 1.07
CA LEU A 160 -14.02 12.70 0.85
C LEU A 160 -14.36 13.18 -0.57
N LEU A 161 -14.10 12.37 -1.59
CA LEU A 161 -14.44 12.70 -2.97
C LEU A 161 -15.96 12.82 -3.19
N VAL A 162 -16.75 11.92 -2.59
CA VAL A 162 -18.22 12.05 -2.64
C VAL A 162 -18.69 13.36 -2.02
N ALA A 163 -18.08 13.75 -0.90
CA ALA A 163 -18.37 15.03 -0.27
C ALA A 163 -17.95 16.24 -1.11
N LEU A 164 -16.98 16.06 -2.00
CA LEU A 164 -16.60 17.05 -3.01
C LEU A 164 -17.53 17.01 -4.25
N GLY A 165 -18.51 16.11 -4.31
CA GLY A 165 -19.48 16.03 -5.39
C GLY A 165 -19.13 15.00 -6.48
N PHE A 166 -18.30 14.00 -6.16
CA PHE A 166 -18.04 12.88 -7.06
C PHE A 166 -19.13 11.81 -6.94
N PRO A 167 -19.47 11.09 -8.02
CA PRO A 167 -20.30 9.90 -7.93
C PRO A 167 -19.65 8.84 -7.01
N ALA A 168 -20.45 8.16 -6.17
CA ALA A 168 -19.93 7.25 -5.16
C ALA A 168 -19.05 6.14 -5.77
N MET A 169 -19.47 5.51 -6.87
CA MET A 169 -18.68 4.47 -7.54
C MET A 169 -17.41 5.02 -8.17
N GLY A 170 -17.45 6.26 -8.72
CA GLY A 170 -16.26 6.95 -9.21
C GLY A 170 -15.25 7.22 -8.10
N ALA A 171 -15.73 7.68 -6.95
CA ALA A 171 -14.91 7.91 -5.78
C ALA A 171 -14.25 6.62 -5.24
N VAL A 172 -15.01 5.52 -5.18
CA VAL A 172 -14.48 4.19 -4.79
C VAL A 172 -13.45 3.69 -5.79
N MET A 173 -13.73 3.79 -7.10
CA MET A 173 -12.77 3.43 -8.14
C MET A 173 -11.44 4.16 -7.96
N LEU A 174 -11.48 5.47 -7.76
CA LEU A 174 -10.27 6.27 -7.55
C LEU A 174 -9.55 5.88 -6.25
N GLY A 175 -10.29 5.64 -5.15
CA GLY A 175 -9.74 5.20 -3.88
C GLY A 175 -9.09 3.81 -3.92
N MET A 176 -9.53 2.95 -4.86
CA MET A 176 -8.87 1.66 -5.10
C MET A 176 -7.65 1.81 -6.01
N MET A 177 -7.73 2.65 -7.06
CA MET A 177 -6.63 2.84 -8.01
C MET A 177 -5.39 3.47 -7.37
N VAL A 178 -5.57 4.39 -6.42
CA VAL A 178 -4.43 5.07 -5.78
C VAL A 178 -3.48 4.11 -5.08
N GLN A 179 -3.96 2.99 -4.58
CA GLN A 179 -3.14 2.03 -3.84
C GLN A 179 -2.03 1.40 -4.70
N SER A 180 -2.16 1.40 -6.01
CA SER A 180 -1.19 0.78 -6.93
C SER A 180 0.24 1.34 -6.85
N THR A 181 0.41 2.62 -6.51
CA THR A 181 1.74 3.25 -6.46
C THR A 181 2.39 3.17 -5.07
N PRO A 182 1.69 3.54 -3.97
CA PRO A 182 2.30 3.60 -2.65
C PRO A 182 2.32 2.26 -1.91
N VAL A 183 1.63 1.22 -2.41
CA VAL A 183 1.29 0.00 -1.66
C VAL A 183 2.49 -0.75 -1.07
N SER A 184 3.60 -0.85 -1.79
CA SER A 184 4.79 -1.58 -1.30
C SER A 184 5.44 -0.90 -0.09
N PHE A 185 5.22 0.40 0.07
CA PHE A 185 5.66 1.19 1.22
C PHE A 185 4.46 1.76 2.00
N GLY A 186 3.31 1.09 1.91
CA GLY A 186 2.13 1.38 2.72
C GLY A 186 2.32 0.94 4.17
N ALA A 187 1.52 1.49 5.09
CA ALA A 187 1.62 1.23 6.52
C ALA A 187 3.08 1.27 7.00
N VAL A 188 3.77 2.37 6.72
CA VAL A 188 5.16 2.58 7.13
C VAL A 188 6.08 1.45 6.63
N GLY A 189 5.94 1.07 5.35
CA GLY A 189 6.79 0.07 4.72
C GLY A 189 6.51 -1.39 5.09
N THR A 190 5.42 -1.68 5.79
CA THR A 190 5.08 -3.03 6.27
C THR A 190 5.22 -4.12 5.20
N PRO A 191 4.82 -3.95 3.92
CA PRO A 191 4.99 -4.99 2.90
C PRO A 191 6.45 -5.39 2.69
N ILE A 192 7.37 -4.44 2.74
CA ILE A 192 8.81 -4.72 2.62
C ILE A 192 9.38 -5.20 3.95
N VAL A 193 9.12 -4.49 5.06
CA VAL A 193 9.68 -4.78 6.38
C VAL A 193 9.21 -6.14 6.91
N VAL A 194 7.92 -6.46 6.76
CA VAL A 194 7.35 -7.71 7.29
C VAL A 194 7.23 -8.76 6.18
N GLY A 195 6.72 -8.38 5.00
CA GLY A 195 6.45 -9.31 3.92
C GLY A 195 7.73 -9.86 3.27
N VAL A 196 8.60 -8.98 2.78
CA VAL A 196 9.84 -9.40 2.11
C VAL A 196 10.83 -9.98 3.12
N GLN A 197 11.10 -9.26 4.21
CA GLN A 197 12.05 -9.71 5.22
C GLN A 197 11.61 -11.01 5.91
N GLY A 198 10.32 -11.16 6.20
CA GLY A 198 9.76 -12.37 6.80
C GLY A 198 9.65 -13.55 5.83
N GLY A 199 9.57 -13.28 4.51
CA GLY A 199 9.50 -14.29 3.45
C GLY A 199 10.86 -14.83 3.00
N LEU A 200 11.96 -14.17 3.35
CA LEU A 200 13.32 -14.57 2.98
C LEU A 200 13.99 -15.35 4.11
N ASP A 201 14.67 -16.44 3.78
CA ASP A 201 15.55 -17.18 4.70
C ASP A 201 16.84 -16.39 4.92
N LYS A 202 16.84 -15.46 5.87
CA LYS A 202 18.01 -14.63 6.20
C LYS A 202 19.24 -15.49 6.55
N ALA A 203 19.07 -16.57 7.30
CA ALA A 203 20.18 -17.42 7.72
C ALA A 203 20.82 -18.15 6.54
N GLY A 204 20.01 -18.76 5.68
CA GLY A 204 20.49 -19.47 4.49
C GLY A 204 21.07 -18.54 3.42
N LEU A 205 20.53 -17.33 3.28
CA LEU A 205 21.01 -16.34 2.32
C LEU A 205 22.30 -15.64 2.79
N SER A 206 22.45 -15.34 4.08
CA SER A 206 23.62 -14.61 4.59
C SER A 206 24.94 -15.26 4.25
N ALA A 207 25.04 -16.59 4.36
CA ALA A 207 26.25 -17.32 3.98
C ALA A 207 26.59 -17.16 2.49
N LYS A 208 25.58 -17.18 1.61
CA LYS A 208 25.75 -16.99 0.15
C LYS A 208 26.11 -15.55 -0.19
N LEU A 209 25.50 -14.58 0.49
CA LEU A 209 25.80 -13.16 0.30
C LEU A 209 27.25 -12.85 0.66
N ILE A 210 27.72 -13.33 1.82
CA ILE A 210 29.11 -13.15 2.27
C ILE A 210 30.10 -13.80 1.28
N ALA A 211 29.79 -15.00 0.78
CA ALA A 211 30.60 -15.67 -0.23
C ALA A 211 30.72 -14.88 -1.55
N ASN A 212 29.74 -14.03 -1.87
CA ASN A 212 29.72 -13.14 -3.02
C ASN A 212 30.16 -11.69 -2.71
N GLY A 213 30.75 -11.44 -1.55
CA GLY A 213 31.26 -10.13 -1.16
C GLY A 213 30.17 -9.10 -0.80
N SER A 214 28.98 -9.58 -0.39
CA SER A 214 27.85 -8.74 0.02
C SER A 214 27.37 -9.15 1.43
N ASP A 215 26.46 -8.37 1.99
CA ASP A 215 25.82 -8.66 3.26
C ASP A 215 24.29 -8.52 3.17
N TRP A 216 23.60 -8.91 4.25
CA TRP A 216 22.14 -8.86 4.31
C TRP A 216 21.59 -7.44 4.16
N GLU A 217 22.22 -6.47 4.78
CA GLU A 217 21.75 -5.08 4.78
C GLU A 217 21.84 -4.48 3.37
N THR A 218 22.97 -4.66 2.70
CA THR A 218 23.17 -4.25 1.30
C THR A 218 22.15 -4.90 0.38
N PHE A 219 21.91 -6.19 0.54
CA PHE A 219 20.94 -6.94 -0.25
C PHE A 219 19.50 -6.45 -0.02
N TYR A 220 19.13 -6.20 1.25
CA TYR A 220 17.80 -5.71 1.60
C TYR A 220 17.55 -4.29 1.09
N ARG A 221 18.56 -3.43 1.17
CA ARG A 221 18.51 -2.08 0.58
C ARG A 221 18.40 -2.11 -0.93
N LEU A 222 19.06 -3.05 -1.60
CA LEU A 222 18.90 -3.25 -3.05
C LEU A 222 17.46 -3.59 -3.40
N ILE A 223 16.83 -4.55 -2.72
CA ILE A 223 15.42 -4.89 -2.93
C ILE A 223 14.53 -3.66 -2.75
N THR A 224 14.71 -2.91 -1.66
CA THR A 224 13.94 -1.70 -1.38
C THR A 224 14.09 -0.67 -2.51
N SER A 225 15.32 -0.47 -2.99
CA SER A 225 15.64 0.46 -4.07
C SER A 225 14.99 0.04 -5.40
N GLU A 226 15.07 -1.23 -5.77
CA GLU A 226 14.47 -1.78 -6.99
C GLU A 226 12.94 -1.64 -6.97
N VAL A 227 12.31 -1.91 -5.84
CA VAL A 227 10.87 -1.72 -5.66
C VAL A 227 10.52 -0.24 -5.79
N ALA A 228 11.28 0.66 -5.15
CA ALA A 228 11.03 2.10 -5.21
C ALA A 228 11.17 2.65 -6.64
N ILE A 229 12.21 2.25 -7.38
CA ILE A 229 12.42 2.66 -8.76
C ILE A 229 11.30 2.13 -9.66
N THR A 230 10.95 0.86 -9.54
CA THR A 230 9.88 0.24 -10.35
C THR A 230 8.55 0.96 -10.15
N HIS A 231 8.16 1.21 -8.90
CA HIS A 231 6.93 1.95 -8.59
C HIS A 231 7.00 3.42 -9.04
N ALA A 232 8.17 4.05 -8.96
CA ALA A 232 8.36 5.42 -9.43
C ALA A 232 8.14 5.52 -10.95
N LEU A 233 8.72 4.61 -11.73
CA LEU A 233 8.58 4.60 -13.20
C LEU A 233 7.12 4.45 -13.64
N ILE A 234 6.38 3.54 -13.01
CA ILE A 234 4.96 3.31 -13.32
C ILE A 234 4.10 4.44 -12.74
N GLY A 235 4.43 4.89 -11.54
CA GLY A 235 3.68 5.86 -10.76
C GLY A 235 3.55 7.24 -11.41
N ILE A 236 4.51 7.63 -12.26
CA ILE A 236 4.44 8.91 -13.00
C ILE A 236 3.12 9.05 -13.76
N ALA A 237 2.65 7.99 -14.40
CA ALA A 237 1.45 7.99 -15.24
C ALA A 237 0.16 7.78 -14.45
N MET A 238 0.22 7.35 -13.20
CA MET A 238 -0.97 6.96 -12.44
C MET A 238 -1.98 8.09 -12.25
N PRO A 239 -1.63 9.32 -11.85
CA PRO A 239 -2.63 10.38 -11.70
C PRO A 239 -3.31 10.74 -13.03
N MET A 240 -2.60 10.66 -14.16
CA MET A 240 -3.19 10.82 -15.49
C MET A 240 -4.16 9.68 -15.81
N LEU A 241 -3.77 8.43 -15.56
CA LEU A 241 -4.64 7.27 -15.77
C LEU A 241 -5.92 7.34 -14.94
N MET A 242 -5.84 7.77 -13.67
CA MET A 242 -7.01 7.97 -12.82
C MET A 242 -7.98 9.01 -13.41
N CYS A 243 -7.46 10.12 -13.95
CA CYS A 243 -8.28 11.13 -14.62
C CYS A 243 -8.92 10.60 -15.91
N ILE A 244 -8.17 9.85 -16.72
CA ILE A 244 -8.68 9.21 -17.95
C ILE A 244 -9.82 8.23 -17.61
N MET A 245 -9.61 7.37 -16.62
CA MET A 245 -10.63 6.41 -16.17
C MET A 245 -11.88 7.13 -15.64
N LEU A 246 -11.70 8.21 -14.85
CA LEU A 246 -12.81 9.00 -14.36
C LEU A 246 -13.65 9.57 -15.52
N THR A 247 -13.01 10.26 -16.47
CA THR A 247 -13.73 10.90 -17.59
C THR A 247 -14.36 9.88 -18.53
N ARG A 248 -13.74 8.73 -18.71
CA ARG A 248 -14.25 7.64 -19.55
C ARG A 248 -15.49 6.97 -18.98
N PHE A 249 -15.50 6.68 -17.69
CA PHE A 249 -16.56 5.90 -17.07
C PHE A 249 -17.64 6.76 -16.40
N PHE A 250 -17.26 7.94 -15.88
CA PHE A 250 -18.15 8.83 -15.13
C PHE A 250 -18.30 10.22 -15.76
N GLY A 251 -17.70 10.45 -16.91
CA GLY A 251 -17.87 11.69 -17.67
C GLY A 251 -19.15 11.71 -18.49
N ARG A 252 -19.69 12.91 -18.70
CA ARG A 252 -20.86 13.15 -19.55
C ARG A 252 -20.65 12.60 -20.97
N ASN A 253 -19.46 12.85 -21.54
CA ASN A 253 -19.12 12.46 -22.91
C ASN A 253 -18.42 11.11 -22.99
N LYS A 254 -18.20 10.42 -21.88
CA LYS A 254 -17.45 9.15 -21.78
C LYS A 254 -16.14 9.18 -22.59
N SER A 255 -15.41 10.28 -22.49
CA SER A 255 -14.26 10.61 -23.34
C SER A 255 -12.94 10.23 -22.70
N TRP A 256 -12.05 9.60 -23.46
CA TRP A 256 -10.65 9.37 -23.09
C TRP A 256 -9.81 10.66 -23.17
N THR A 257 -10.11 11.50 -24.16
CA THR A 257 -9.36 12.73 -24.45
C THR A 257 -9.58 13.81 -23.40
N GLU A 258 -10.77 13.88 -22.80
CA GLU A 258 -11.04 14.81 -21.69
C GLU A 258 -10.15 14.53 -20.48
N GLY A 259 -9.92 13.24 -20.18
CA GLY A 259 -8.99 12.83 -19.14
C GLY A 259 -7.53 13.09 -19.52
N LEU A 260 -7.18 12.91 -20.79
CA LEU A 260 -5.83 13.16 -21.28
C LEU A 260 -5.48 14.65 -21.28
N ALA A 261 -6.46 15.55 -21.39
CA ALA A 261 -6.23 16.99 -21.39
C ALA A 261 -5.57 17.51 -20.11
N ILE A 262 -5.61 16.79 -18.97
CA ILE A 262 -4.92 17.11 -17.72
C ILE A 262 -3.46 16.61 -17.72
N ALA A 263 -3.00 15.89 -18.76
CA ALA A 263 -1.70 15.20 -18.76
C ALA A 263 -0.50 16.07 -18.32
N PRO A 264 -0.36 17.33 -18.76
CA PRO A 264 0.79 18.15 -18.33
C PRO A 264 0.84 18.33 -16.81
N PHE A 265 -0.31 18.62 -16.18
CA PHE A 265 -0.42 18.78 -14.74
C PHE A 265 -0.31 17.45 -14.00
N ALA A 266 -0.93 16.39 -14.51
CA ALA A 266 -0.90 15.08 -13.90
C ALA A 266 0.52 14.46 -13.92
N LEU A 267 1.25 14.60 -15.02
CA LEU A 267 2.65 14.15 -15.11
C LEU A 267 3.57 14.99 -14.22
N PHE A 268 3.38 16.30 -14.17
CA PHE A 268 4.09 17.17 -13.23
C PHE A 268 3.85 16.72 -11.77
N ALA A 269 2.62 16.48 -11.39
CA ALA A 269 2.29 15.98 -10.06
C ALA A 269 2.90 14.59 -9.82
N GLY A 270 2.88 13.73 -10.84
CA GLY A 270 3.56 12.43 -10.83
C GLY A 270 5.03 12.57 -10.48
N LEU A 271 5.77 13.43 -11.19
CA LEU A 271 7.18 13.67 -10.94
C LEU A 271 7.44 14.25 -9.54
N CYS A 272 6.61 15.19 -9.09
CA CYS A 272 6.73 15.77 -7.75
C CYS A 272 6.55 14.73 -6.62
N PHE A 273 5.83 13.64 -6.88
CA PHE A 273 5.69 12.51 -5.96
C PHE A 273 6.82 11.50 -6.13
N VAL A 274 7.05 10.98 -7.35
CA VAL A 274 7.91 9.81 -7.54
C VAL A 274 9.39 10.09 -7.33
N ILE A 275 9.86 11.33 -7.56
CA ILE A 275 11.27 11.67 -7.35
C ILE A 275 11.62 11.58 -5.86
N PRO A 276 10.95 12.29 -4.93
CA PRO A 276 11.24 12.13 -3.51
C PRO A 276 10.87 10.74 -2.96
N TYR A 277 9.88 10.07 -3.53
CA TYR A 277 9.53 8.70 -3.21
C TYR A 277 10.68 7.73 -3.51
N ALA A 278 11.24 7.76 -4.73
CA ALA A 278 12.38 6.92 -5.10
C ALA A 278 13.62 7.27 -4.28
N ALA A 279 13.92 8.55 -4.10
CA ALA A 279 15.04 9.00 -3.27
C ALA A 279 14.91 8.48 -1.83
N ALA A 280 13.71 8.56 -1.23
CA ALA A 280 13.49 8.04 0.11
C ALA A 280 13.70 6.52 0.18
N GLY A 281 13.20 5.75 -0.80
CA GLY A 281 13.41 4.29 -0.84
C GLY A 281 14.87 3.88 -1.01
N ILE A 282 15.64 4.66 -1.77
CA ILE A 282 17.07 4.39 -2.01
C ILE A 282 17.93 4.75 -0.79
N PHE A 283 17.67 5.90 -0.17
CA PHE A 283 18.58 6.48 0.83
C PHE A 283 18.11 6.32 2.28
N LEU A 284 16.81 6.28 2.54
CA LEU A 284 16.26 6.28 3.90
C LEU A 284 15.71 4.92 4.35
N GLY A 285 15.16 4.13 3.42
CA GLY A 285 14.58 2.82 3.74
C GLY A 285 13.11 2.69 3.35
N PRO A 286 12.49 1.52 3.63
CA PRO A 286 11.15 1.21 3.16
C PRO A 286 10.02 1.95 3.91
N GLU A 287 10.28 2.54 5.06
CA GLU A 287 9.28 3.20 5.90
C GLU A 287 8.83 4.55 5.33
N PHE A 288 9.68 5.21 4.55
CA PHE A 288 9.56 6.63 4.20
C PHE A 288 8.95 6.96 2.83
N PRO A 289 9.11 6.15 1.77
CA PRO A 289 8.84 6.55 0.39
C PRO A 289 7.46 7.15 0.18
N SER A 290 6.41 6.44 0.55
CA SER A 290 5.02 6.86 0.29
C SER A 290 4.64 8.14 1.04
N MET A 291 5.11 8.29 2.28
CA MET A 291 4.84 9.50 3.08
C MET A 291 5.59 10.70 2.58
N ILE A 292 6.92 10.59 2.37
CA ILE A 292 7.76 11.69 1.92
C ILE A 292 7.36 12.11 0.50
N GLY A 293 7.18 11.16 -0.42
CA GLY A 293 6.73 11.45 -1.78
C GLY A 293 5.43 12.22 -1.81
N ALA A 294 4.45 11.80 -1.00
CA ALA A 294 3.15 12.46 -0.94
C ALA A 294 3.20 13.85 -0.28
N LEU A 295 3.92 13.99 0.83
CA LEU A 295 4.06 15.30 1.50
C LEU A 295 4.77 16.32 0.62
N VAL A 296 5.89 15.96 0.01
CA VAL A 296 6.63 16.83 -0.93
C VAL A 296 5.74 17.14 -2.14
N GLY A 297 5.09 16.13 -2.71
CA GLY A 297 4.14 16.30 -3.80
C GLY A 297 3.03 17.31 -3.45
N LEU A 298 2.38 17.16 -2.29
CA LEU A 298 1.32 18.10 -1.84
C LEU A 298 1.85 19.51 -1.67
N VAL A 299 3.02 19.69 -1.05
CA VAL A 299 3.63 21.01 -0.83
C VAL A 299 3.94 21.74 -2.14
N ILE A 300 4.29 21.02 -3.20
CA ILE A 300 4.61 21.60 -4.50
C ILE A 300 3.34 21.76 -5.37
N VAL A 301 2.54 20.68 -5.48
CA VAL A 301 1.43 20.60 -6.45
C VAL A 301 0.24 21.46 -6.05
N VAL A 302 -0.05 21.61 -4.74
CA VAL A 302 -1.19 22.43 -4.29
C VAL A 302 -0.99 23.92 -4.61
N PRO A 303 0.16 24.56 -4.32
CA PRO A 303 0.41 25.94 -4.78
C PRO A 303 0.45 26.07 -6.30
N ALA A 304 1.03 25.11 -7.02
CA ALA A 304 1.05 25.10 -8.48
C ALA A 304 -0.35 25.07 -9.08
N ALA A 305 -1.25 24.25 -8.53
CA ALA A 305 -2.66 24.21 -8.94
C ALA A 305 -3.38 25.54 -8.69
N LYS A 306 -3.16 26.14 -7.52
CA LYS A 306 -3.74 27.48 -7.20
C LYS A 306 -3.23 28.58 -8.12
N ALA A 307 -1.98 28.49 -8.56
CA ALA A 307 -1.38 29.40 -9.54
C ALA A 307 -1.81 29.12 -10.99
N GLY A 308 -2.59 28.06 -11.23
CA GLY A 308 -3.01 27.70 -12.59
C GLY A 308 -1.91 27.02 -13.43
N PHE A 309 -0.81 26.58 -12.82
CA PHE A 309 0.34 26.02 -13.52
C PHE A 309 -0.02 24.70 -14.20
N LEU A 310 0.23 24.62 -15.51
CA LEU A 310 -0.06 23.46 -16.36
C LEU A 310 -1.52 22.97 -16.36
N LEU A 311 -2.44 23.77 -15.85
CA LEU A 311 -3.88 23.43 -15.85
C LEU A 311 -4.48 23.55 -17.26
N PRO A 312 -5.47 22.73 -17.61
CA PRO A 312 -6.21 22.88 -18.85
C PRO A 312 -6.96 24.23 -18.87
N LYS A 313 -7.10 24.81 -20.06
CA LYS A 313 -7.86 26.06 -20.23
C LYS A 313 -9.36 25.88 -19.97
N THR A 314 -9.90 24.68 -20.15
CA THR A 314 -11.31 24.34 -19.94
C THR A 314 -11.46 23.50 -18.69
N THR A 315 -12.28 24.00 -17.76
CA THR A 315 -12.66 23.26 -16.55
C THR A 315 -13.56 22.08 -16.91
N TRP A 316 -13.31 20.94 -16.29
CA TRP A 316 -14.13 19.76 -16.45
C TRP A 316 -14.89 19.43 -15.16
N ASP A 317 -16.19 19.13 -15.31
CA ASP A 317 -17.07 18.68 -14.23
C ASP A 317 -18.00 17.58 -14.71
N PHE A 318 -18.61 16.89 -13.76
CA PHE A 318 -19.64 15.88 -14.02
C PHE A 318 -20.91 16.52 -14.61
N ALA A 319 -21.77 15.68 -15.19
CA ALA A 319 -23.18 16.07 -15.42
C ALA A 319 -23.85 16.35 -14.09
N GLU A 320 -24.98 17.06 -14.13
CA GLU A 320 -25.80 17.30 -12.93
C GLU A 320 -26.20 15.97 -12.27
N PRO A 321 -26.16 15.86 -10.92
CA PRO A 321 -26.44 14.61 -10.20
C PRO A 321 -27.77 13.94 -10.55
N LYS A 322 -28.80 14.73 -10.92
CA LYS A 322 -30.10 14.19 -11.35
C LYS A 322 -30.03 13.34 -12.64
N ASN A 323 -28.95 13.53 -13.43
CA ASN A 323 -28.74 12.83 -14.70
C ASN A 323 -27.76 11.64 -14.56
N TRP A 324 -27.32 11.32 -13.35
CA TRP A 324 -26.42 10.22 -13.11
C TRP A 324 -27.15 8.89 -13.18
N PRO A 325 -26.58 7.86 -13.82
CA PRO A 325 -27.09 6.49 -13.73
C PRO A 325 -27.15 6.03 -12.28
N VAL A 326 -28.14 5.21 -11.94
CA VAL A 326 -28.33 4.69 -10.57
C VAL A 326 -27.10 3.89 -10.12
N GLU A 327 -26.45 3.20 -11.05
CA GLU A 327 -25.24 2.41 -10.80
C GLU A 327 -24.06 3.25 -10.32
N TRP A 328 -24.02 4.55 -10.65
CA TRP A 328 -22.96 5.45 -10.20
C TRP A 328 -23.05 5.79 -8.71
N MET A 329 -24.23 5.67 -8.11
CA MET A 329 -24.46 5.96 -6.70
C MET A 329 -24.14 4.76 -5.81
N GLY A 330 -24.20 3.52 -6.33
CA GLY A 330 -23.97 2.30 -5.55
C GLY A 330 -24.94 2.14 -4.39
N SER A 331 -24.60 1.26 -3.46
CA SER A 331 -25.36 1.04 -2.21
C SER A 331 -24.90 1.93 -1.04
N ILE A 332 -23.96 2.84 -1.27
CA ILE A 332 -23.34 3.65 -0.22
C ILE A 332 -24.26 4.85 0.07
N GLN A 333 -24.98 4.78 1.18
CA GLN A 333 -25.67 5.95 1.75
C GLN A 333 -24.65 6.76 2.57
N ILE A 334 -24.10 7.81 1.97
CA ILE A 334 -23.27 8.76 2.70
C ILE A 334 -24.20 9.78 3.34
N LYS A 335 -24.25 9.83 4.67
CA LYS A 335 -24.95 10.88 5.40
C LYS A 335 -24.24 12.22 5.14
N LEU A 336 -24.80 13.01 4.23
CA LEU A 336 -24.30 14.33 3.87
C LEU A 336 -24.31 15.33 5.04
N ASP A 337 -25.12 15.10 6.08
CA ASP A 337 -25.23 15.96 7.26
C ASP A 337 -23.91 16.12 8.04
N ASP A 338 -23.05 15.11 8.04
CA ASP A 338 -21.70 15.22 8.61
C ASP A 338 -20.76 16.15 7.82
N LEU A 339 -21.18 16.62 6.66
CA LEU A 339 -20.34 17.34 5.72
C LEU A 339 -20.45 18.87 5.83
N THR A 340 -21.55 19.39 6.40
CA THR A 340 -21.89 20.82 6.37
C THR A 340 -21.45 21.61 7.58
N THR A 341 -21.18 20.98 8.73
CA THR A 341 -20.70 21.66 9.94
C THR A 341 -19.23 22.08 9.81
N LYS A 342 -18.86 23.26 10.31
CA LYS A 342 -17.46 23.72 10.36
C LYS A 342 -16.55 22.70 11.06
N ALA A 343 -15.32 22.57 10.58
CA ALA A 343 -14.33 21.73 11.24
C ALA A 343 -14.02 22.31 12.64
N PRO A 344 -13.92 21.47 13.68
CA PRO A 344 -13.70 21.93 15.05
C PRO A 344 -12.28 22.43 15.30
N MET A 345 -11.35 22.23 14.34
CA MET A 345 -9.94 22.58 14.49
C MET A 345 -9.35 23.21 13.23
N SER A 346 -8.18 23.86 13.37
CA SER A 346 -7.43 24.41 12.24
C SER A 346 -6.80 23.29 11.39
N VAL A 347 -6.57 23.58 10.10
CA VAL A 347 -5.92 22.66 9.17
C VAL A 347 -4.52 22.25 9.68
N GLY A 348 -3.73 23.22 10.20
CA GLY A 348 -2.40 22.92 10.74
C GLY A 348 -2.43 21.93 11.91
N LEU A 349 -3.39 22.11 12.85
CA LEU A 349 -3.56 21.18 13.97
C LEU A 349 -4.00 19.78 13.49
N ALA A 350 -4.82 19.73 12.43
CA ALA A 350 -5.27 18.47 11.86
C ALA A 350 -4.14 17.64 11.21
N TRP A 351 -3.08 18.28 10.73
CA TRP A 351 -1.89 17.61 10.16
C TRP A 351 -0.86 17.19 11.24
N LEU A 352 -0.95 17.73 12.46
CA LEU A 352 0.02 17.49 13.53
C LEU A 352 0.27 16.00 13.83
N PRO A 353 -0.74 15.12 13.95
CA PRO A 353 -0.51 13.69 14.21
C PRO A 353 0.37 13.01 13.16
N TYR A 354 0.21 13.40 11.89
CA TYR A 354 1.01 12.85 10.79
C TYR A 354 2.44 13.38 10.79
N LEU A 355 2.63 14.67 11.13
CA LEU A 355 3.96 15.25 11.27
C LEU A 355 4.71 14.62 12.44
N LEU A 356 4.02 14.36 13.56
CA LEU A 356 4.59 13.63 14.70
C LEU A 356 4.96 12.19 14.31
N LEU A 357 4.10 11.48 13.60
CA LEU A 357 4.40 10.14 13.10
C LEU A 357 5.65 10.15 12.21
N ALA A 358 5.73 11.06 11.23
CA ALA A 358 6.90 11.19 10.37
C ALA A 358 8.16 11.52 11.16
N GLY A 359 8.07 12.43 12.15
CA GLY A 359 9.18 12.79 13.01
C GLY A 359 9.67 11.62 13.87
N LEU A 360 8.77 10.87 14.48
CA LEU A 360 9.12 9.68 15.27
C LEU A 360 9.79 8.60 14.42
N LEU A 361 9.37 8.42 13.18
CA LEU A 361 9.98 7.48 12.25
C LEU A 361 11.41 7.88 11.86
N VAL A 362 11.67 9.17 11.72
CA VAL A 362 13.03 9.66 11.42
C VAL A 362 13.97 9.47 12.62
N MET A 363 13.41 9.41 13.82
CA MET A 363 14.18 9.26 15.07
C MET A 363 14.40 7.80 15.48
N SER A 364 13.66 6.85 14.90
CA SER A 364 13.77 5.39 15.17
C SER A 364 14.85 4.73 14.34
#